data_9d3341f0a225b0dcd9b72b27dc285470
#
_entry.id   9d3341f0a225b0dcd9b72b27dc285470
#
_cell.length_a   1.000
_cell.length_b   1.000
_cell.length_c   1.000
_cell.angle_alpha   90.00
_cell.angle_beta   90.00
_cell.angle_gamma   90.00
#
_symmetry.space_group_name_H-M   'P 1'
#
loop_
_entity.id
_entity.type
_entity.pdbx_description
1 polymer ?
#
loop_
_entity_poly.entity_id
_entity_poly.type
_entity_poly.pdbx_seq_one_letter_code
_entity_poly.pdbx_strand_id
1 'polypeptide(L)'
;MKIEWRPNACWRQLSIALLSIALLTPPVLGWQQQSAAVAPASATTLSTAERELGASVKVETIKEVVAALSADEMQGRGTMQPGGDKAANYIADRFSKIGLKPLGDKNSYLQSINFREMVFTPETSFKVGDEALKMGSDFFVAPPWSGDKTVSGDMVFVAYGLVSSVPKRNDLAGIDVRGKIVVMLMGPPKSVDKASWAKAEAQINILRGLVRQGAAGLIFVSNGAEEHPYAEMADYMTRRQVELVEGEEIDLSFLPPFLNVSNGAAEKLFAASGTSFAQALTQAENNSFTPFSLKKSAKITVKVKKTKGTGSNVVGLLEGSDPKLKAEAVVFTAHYDAYGVGANDRIYHGAADNALGVGEIIAIAEALAKSPVPPRRSLIFLALTGEEYGGYGAQHWVSNPTWKIRQVAANLNFDGMGTEVYGPVKTLVGYGAEHSNLGSMLSDVATAQGLKVVPDPMPDEKTFYRSDHYLFVKKGVPALMLLGAPEGETSAWVERVKKWEKTDYHQPTDIIRPDWNWEGPRMMAVTGVVLGLRVANIEQMPAWLSTSPFNRERGTNEPAPPEP
;
A
#
# COMPACT_ATOMS: atom_id res chain seq x y z
N MET A 1 -6.39 -15.77 8.16
CA MET A 1 -6.64 -14.32 8.13
C MET A 1 -5.29 -13.68 7.84
N LYS A 2 -5.08 -13.32 6.60
CA LYS A 2 -3.83 -12.69 6.13
C LYS A 2 -4.11 -11.20 6.02
N ILE A 3 -3.49 -10.39 6.88
CA ILE A 3 -3.38 -8.96 6.65
C ILE A 3 -2.18 -8.78 5.74
N GLU A 4 -2.37 -8.13 4.61
CA GLU A 4 -1.25 -7.71 3.78
C GLU A 4 -0.36 -6.79 4.57
N TRP A 5 0.83 -7.24 4.77
CA TRP A 5 1.87 -6.47 5.37
C TRP A 5 2.51 -5.59 4.27
N ARG A 6 2.15 -4.31 4.26
CA ARG A 6 2.97 -3.30 3.60
C ARG A 6 3.94 -2.79 4.65
N PRO A 7 5.22 -3.17 4.60
CA PRO A 7 6.20 -2.81 5.64
C PRO A 7 6.24 -1.32 5.90
N ASN A 8 5.94 -0.53 4.87
CA ASN A 8 6.01 0.92 4.94
C ASN A 8 4.88 1.55 5.79
N ALA A 9 3.70 0.95 5.93
CA ALA A 9 2.64 1.52 6.76
C ALA A 9 2.88 1.27 8.26
N CYS A 10 3.17 0.04 8.64
CA CYS A 10 3.39 -0.32 10.05
C CYS A 10 4.74 0.22 10.58
N TRP A 11 5.81 0.14 9.77
CA TRP A 11 7.14 0.56 10.18
C TRP A 11 7.39 2.07 10.01
N ARG A 12 6.65 2.77 9.14
CA ARG A 12 6.63 4.25 9.14
C ARG A 12 6.06 4.81 10.44
N GLN A 13 5.07 4.16 11.03
CA GLN A 13 4.61 4.53 12.37
C GLN A 13 5.72 4.36 13.42
N LEU A 14 6.60 3.36 13.29
CA LEU A 14 7.78 3.22 14.13
C LEU A 14 8.78 4.38 13.95
N SER A 15 9.07 4.77 12.72
CA SER A 15 10.02 5.85 12.42
C SER A 15 9.49 7.22 12.87
N ILE A 16 8.22 7.52 12.58
CA ILE A 16 7.56 8.79 12.93
C ILE A 16 7.32 8.86 14.46
N ALA A 17 6.92 7.76 15.06
CA ALA A 17 6.64 7.72 16.49
C ALA A 17 7.89 7.86 17.36
N LEU A 18 9.09 7.55 16.87
CA LEU A 18 10.36 7.79 17.58
C LEU A 18 10.76 9.28 17.65
N LEU A 19 10.19 10.12 16.76
CA LEU A 19 10.54 11.54 16.62
C LEU A 19 9.50 12.54 17.19
N SER A 20 8.28 12.09 17.56
CA SER A 20 7.24 12.98 18.08
C SER A 20 7.50 13.42 19.52
N ILE A 21 8.42 14.37 19.71
CA ILE A 21 8.55 15.19 20.92
C ILE A 21 8.58 16.65 20.44
N ALA A 22 7.47 17.31 20.60
CA ALA A 22 7.17 18.74 20.76
C ALA A 22 6.08 19.23 19.81
N LEU A 23 5.04 19.69 20.42
CA LEU A 23 4.31 20.94 20.29
C LEU A 23 2.79 20.72 20.47
N LEU A 24 2.35 21.05 21.68
CA LEU A 24 0.92 21.22 22.01
C LEU A 24 0.55 22.68 21.82
N THR A 25 -0.50 22.95 21.03
CA THR A 25 -1.27 24.19 21.11
C THR A 25 -2.77 23.86 21.04
N PRO A 26 -3.65 24.57 21.77
CA PRO A 26 -5.06 24.19 21.93
C PRO A 26 -5.97 24.74 20.82
N PRO A 27 -7.22 24.23 20.69
CA PRO A 27 -8.09 24.48 19.55
C PRO A 27 -8.98 25.71 19.73
N VAL A 28 -9.32 26.35 18.60
CA VAL A 28 -10.37 27.37 18.51
C VAL A 28 -11.57 26.76 17.76
N LEU A 29 -12.72 26.81 18.43
CA LEU A 29 -14.01 26.38 17.89
C LEU A 29 -14.60 27.40 16.92
N GLY A 30 -15.17 26.93 15.83
CA GLY A 30 -16.04 27.71 14.97
C GLY A 30 -16.80 26.80 14.00
N TRP A 31 -17.99 26.33 14.38
CA TRP A 31 -18.85 25.51 13.52
C TRP A 31 -19.94 26.37 12.88
N GLN A 32 -20.03 26.32 11.55
CA GLN A 32 -21.26 26.66 10.83
C GLN A 32 -21.80 25.42 10.14
N GLN A 33 -23.03 25.06 10.49
CA GLN A 33 -23.80 23.98 9.85
C GLN A 33 -24.22 24.39 8.44
N GLN A 34 -23.88 23.62 7.42
CA GLN A 34 -24.53 23.65 6.13
C GLN A 34 -25.53 22.47 6.01
N SER A 35 -26.73 22.82 5.60
CA SER A 35 -27.86 21.93 5.42
C SER A 35 -27.61 20.85 4.35
N ALA A 36 -28.03 19.63 4.62
CA ALA A 36 -28.01 18.51 3.69
C ALA A 36 -28.85 18.81 2.44
N ALA A 37 -28.21 18.86 1.29
CA ALA A 37 -28.88 18.93 -0.01
C ALA A 37 -29.44 17.55 -0.41
N VAL A 38 -30.67 17.53 -0.87
CA VAL A 38 -31.36 16.33 -1.37
C VAL A 38 -30.60 15.80 -2.61
N ALA A 39 -30.23 14.52 -2.59
CA ALA A 39 -29.61 13.85 -3.72
C ALA A 39 -30.57 13.86 -4.94
N PRO A 40 -30.05 14.04 -6.17
CA PRO A 40 -30.89 13.90 -7.37
C PRO A 40 -31.42 12.47 -7.50
N ALA A 41 -32.60 12.35 -8.12
CA ALA A 41 -33.25 11.05 -8.32
C ALA A 41 -32.29 10.04 -8.97
N SER A 42 -32.15 8.87 -8.36
CA SER A 42 -31.22 7.81 -8.81
C SER A 42 -31.65 7.25 -10.16
N ALA A 43 -30.71 7.16 -11.12
CA ALA A 43 -30.96 6.56 -12.43
C ALA A 43 -30.45 5.11 -12.45
N THR A 44 -31.34 4.18 -12.19
CA THR A 44 -31.08 2.72 -12.25
C THR A 44 -31.16 2.13 -13.66
N THR A 45 -31.17 2.99 -14.69
CA THR A 45 -31.15 2.61 -16.11
C THR A 45 -30.08 3.40 -16.83
N LEU A 46 -29.45 2.79 -17.83
CA LEU A 46 -28.49 3.49 -18.69
C LEU A 46 -29.22 4.39 -19.67
N SER A 47 -28.79 5.62 -19.84
CA SER A 47 -29.16 6.47 -20.98
C SER A 47 -28.63 5.89 -22.29
N THR A 48 -29.12 6.39 -23.41
CA THR A 48 -28.62 5.97 -24.74
C THR A 48 -27.13 6.29 -24.88
N ALA A 49 -26.70 7.48 -24.45
CA ALA A 49 -25.30 7.88 -24.50
C ALA A 49 -24.40 6.98 -23.63
N GLU A 50 -24.83 6.61 -22.40
CA GLU A 50 -24.08 5.69 -21.54
C GLU A 50 -23.96 4.29 -22.15
N ARG A 51 -25.01 3.78 -22.80
CA ARG A 51 -24.97 2.50 -23.52
C ARG A 51 -23.99 2.54 -24.70
N GLU A 52 -24.05 3.59 -25.52
CA GLU A 52 -23.18 3.76 -26.70
C GLU A 52 -21.70 3.89 -26.25
N LEU A 53 -21.44 4.68 -25.23
CA LEU A 53 -20.08 4.82 -24.66
C LEU A 53 -19.58 3.50 -24.05
N GLY A 54 -20.40 2.81 -23.27
CA GLY A 54 -20.06 1.49 -22.74
C GLY A 54 -19.77 0.47 -23.85
N ALA A 55 -20.55 0.48 -24.94
CA ALA A 55 -20.31 -0.36 -26.10
C ALA A 55 -19.02 0.01 -26.87
N SER A 56 -18.54 1.25 -26.76
CA SER A 56 -17.29 1.71 -27.40
C SER A 56 -16.02 1.30 -26.67
N VAL A 57 -16.12 0.79 -25.43
CA VAL A 57 -14.99 0.25 -24.68
C VAL A 57 -14.45 -1.00 -25.38
N LYS A 58 -13.19 -0.92 -25.84
CA LYS A 58 -12.55 -1.98 -26.60
C LYS A 58 -11.75 -2.90 -25.69
N VAL A 59 -12.07 -4.17 -25.70
CA VAL A 59 -11.28 -5.19 -24.98
C VAL A 59 -9.87 -5.30 -25.53
N GLU A 60 -9.70 -5.05 -26.84
CA GLU A 60 -8.39 -5.07 -27.50
C GLU A 60 -7.43 -4.05 -26.91
N THR A 61 -7.92 -2.83 -26.56
CA THR A 61 -7.11 -1.82 -25.89
C THR A 61 -6.56 -2.34 -24.57
N ILE A 62 -7.39 -2.98 -23.75
CA ILE A 62 -6.97 -3.54 -22.45
C ILE A 62 -5.91 -4.62 -22.67
N LYS A 63 -6.17 -5.57 -23.59
CA LYS A 63 -5.22 -6.65 -23.93
C LYS A 63 -3.87 -6.13 -24.40
N GLU A 64 -3.88 -5.16 -25.31
CA GLU A 64 -2.65 -4.55 -25.85
C GLU A 64 -1.82 -3.87 -24.76
N VAL A 65 -2.49 -3.11 -23.88
CA VAL A 65 -1.81 -2.39 -22.80
C VAL A 65 -1.23 -3.36 -21.78
N VAL A 66 -2.01 -4.35 -21.35
CA VAL A 66 -1.53 -5.36 -20.38
C VAL A 66 -0.37 -6.15 -20.99
N ALA A 67 -0.49 -6.61 -22.24
CA ALA A 67 0.58 -7.34 -22.91
C ALA A 67 1.85 -6.50 -23.06
N ALA A 68 1.71 -5.22 -23.40
CA ALA A 68 2.86 -4.32 -23.53
C ALA A 68 3.53 -4.07 -22.18
N LEU A 69 2.76 -3.75 -21.14
CA LEU A 69 3.31 -3.41 -19.82
C LEU A 69 3.87 -4.61 -19.08
N SER A 70 3.31 -5.82 -19.24
CA SER A 70 3.81 -7.04 -18.60
C SER A 70 4.84 -7.81 -19.42
N ALA A 71 5.29 -7.26 -20.56
CA ALA A 71 6.32 -7.88 -21.38
C ALA A 71 7.72 -7.82 -20.70
N ASP A 72 8.61 -8.77 -21.05
CA ASP A 72 9.97 -8.85 -20.52
C ASP A 72 10.78 -7.56 -20.77
N GLU A 73 10.53 -6.88 -21.89
CA GLU A 73 11.18 -5.61 -22.24
C GLU A 73 10.88 -4.48 -21.27
N MET A 74 9.76 -4.55 -20.56
CA MET A 74 9.38 -3.61 -19.50
C MET A 74 10.04 -3.93 -18.16
N GLN A 75 10.74 -5.08 -18.07
CA GLN A 75 11.55 -5.43 -16.88
C GLN A 75 10.78 -5.27 -15.56
N GLY A 76 9.49 -5.61 -15.56
CA GLY A 76 8.63 -5.48 -14.38
C GLY A 76 8.40 -4.04 -13.90
N ARG A 77 8.64 -3.05 -14.74
CA ARG A 77 8.27 -1.62 -14.52
C ARG A 77 8.70 -1.03 -13.17
N GLY A 78 9.81 -1.52 -12.61
CA GLY A 78 10.25 -1.08 -11.28
C GLY A 78 10.48 0.43 -11.20
N THR A 79 9.96 1.07 -10.19
CA THR A 79 10.21 2.49 -9.90
C THR A 79 11.71 2.75 -9.80
N MET A 80 12.23 3.81 -10.45
CA MET A 80 13.67 4.10 -10.60
C MET A 80 14.46 3.07 -11.46
N GLN A 81 13.82 2.13 -12.13
CA GLN A 81 14.47 1.23 -13.06
C GLN A 81 14.13 1.60 -14.51
N PRO A 82 14.97 1.22 -15.48
CA PRO A 82 14.69 1.55 -16.89
C PRO A 82 13.34 1.05 -17.40
N GLY A 83 12.84 -0.06 -16.85
CA GLY A 83 11.51 -0.59 -17.17
C GLY A 83 10.37 0.35 -16.73
N GLY A 84 10.49 1.01 -15.57
CA GLY A 84 9.55 2.03 -15.11
C GLY A 84 9.50 3.24 -16.05
N ASP A 85 10.67 3.72 -16.51
CA ASP A 85 10.75 4.84 -17.46
C ASP A 85 10.13 4.47 -18.82
N LYS A 86 10.38 3.23 -19.30
CA LYS A 86 9.77 2.74 -20.55
C LYS A 86 8.24 2.69 -20.42
N ALA A 87 7.72 2.19 -19.30
CA ALA A 87 6.29 2.11 -19.04
C ALA A 87 5.65 3.50 -18.98
N ALA A 88 6.26 4.46 -18.27
CA ALA A 88 5.79 5.84 -18.21
C ALA A 88 5.71 6.48 -19.61
N ASN A 89 6.74 6.30 -20.43
CA ASN A 89 6.77 6.81 -21.80
C ASN A 89 5.72 6.14 -22.70
N TYR A 90 5.52 4.83 -22.56
CA TYR A 90 4.48 4.09 -23.28
C TYR A 90 3.09 4.65 -22.94
N ILE A 91 2.79 4.86 -21.67
CA ILE A 91 1.49 5.40 -21.22
C ILE A 91 1.31 6.84 -21.71
N ALA A 92 2.35 7.67 -21.63
CA ALA A 92 2.32 9.04 -22.15
C ALA A 92 2.03 9.08 -23.66
N ASP A 93 2.63 8.18 -24.45
CA ASP A 93 2.34 8.03 -25.88
C ASP A 93 0.88 7.60 -26.13
N ARG A 94 0.35 6.66 -25.30
CA ARG A 94 -1.07 6.27 -25.40
C ARG A 94 -1.99 7.46 -25.09
N PHE A 95 -1.73 8.23 -24.04
CA PHE A 95 -2.51 9.43 -23.70
C PHE A 95 -2.46 10.47 -24.83
N SER A 96 -1.29 10.66 -25.44
CA SER A 96 -1.12 11.55 -26.60
C SER A 96 -1.95 11.08 -27.82
N LYS A 97 -1.93 9.79 -28.15
CA LYS A 97 -2.70 9.20 -29.26
C LYS A 97 -4.21 9.27 -29.06
N ILE A 98 -4.67 9.20 -27.81
CA ILE A 98 -6.07 9.41 -27.44
C ILE A 98 -6.48 10.89 -27.64
N GLY A 99 -5.55 11.82 -27.60
CA GLY A 99 -5.78 13.26 -27.69
C GLY A 99 -6.01 13.92 -26.32
N LEU A 100 -5.60 13.29 -25.23
CA LEU A 100 -5.57 13.94 -23.92
C LEU A 100 -4.55 15.10 -23.95
N LYS A 101 -4.84 16.16 -23.20
CA LYS A 101 -3.88 17.24 -22.99
C LYS A 101 -2.85 16.83 -21.94
N PRO A 102 -1.56 17.17 -22.12
CA PRO A 102 -0.57 16.92 -21.07
C PRO A 102 -0.86 17.76 -19.82
N LEU A 103 -0.75 17.15 -18.64
CA LEU A 103 -1.02 17.79 -17.36
C LEU A 103 0.09 17.51 -16.32
N GLY A 104 1.24 17.04 -16.74
CA GLY A 104 2.43 16.87 -15.91
C GLY A 104 3.30 18.15 -15.88
N ASP A 105 4.58 17.97 -15.54
CA ASP A 105 5.52 19.07 -15.43
C ASP A 105 5.84 19.68 -16.79
N LYS A 106 5.98 21.02 -16.83
CA LYS A 106 6.40 21.77 -18.02
C LYS A 106 5.59 21.44 -19.28
N ASN A 107 4.29 21.23 -19.13
CA ASN A 107 3.36 20.85 -20.20
C ASN A 107 3.72 19.50 -20.86
N SER A 108 4.31 18.57 -20.13
CA SER A 108 4.46 17.19 -20.53
C SER A 108 3.40 16.30 -19.88
N TYR A 109 3.35 15.02 -20.23
CA TYR A 109 2.52 14.05 -19.51
C TYR A 109 3.18 13.57 -18.22
N LEU A 110 4.47 13.81 -18.02
CA LEU A 110 5.24 13.29 -16.89
C LEU A 110 5.28 14.27 -15.74
N GLN A 111 4.95 13.82 -14.54
CA GLN A 111 5.23 14.51 -13.28
C GLN A 111 6.40 13.81 -12.61
N SER A 112 7.55 14.47 -12.55
CA SER A 112 8.80 13.89 -12.02
C SER A 112 8.80 13.83 -10.50
N ILE A 113 9.25 12.73 -9.95
CA ILE A 113 9.29 12.44 -8.52
C ILE A 113 10.70 12.00 -8.14
N ASN A 114 11.25 12.60 -7.08
CA ASN A 114 12.54 12.20 -6.56
C ASN A 114 12.40 11.02 -5.62
N PHE A 115 13.21 10.01 -5.85
CA PHE A 115 13.27 8.80 -5.04
C PHE A 115 14.70 8.51 -4.57
N ARG A 116 14.78 7.66 -3.56
CA ARG A 116 16.00 7.01 -3.12
C ARG A 116 15.77 5.50 -3.10
N GLU A 117 16.62 4.81 -3.82
CA GLU A 117 16.75 3.36 -3.72
C GLU A 117 17.74 2.98 -2.63
N MET A 118 17.46 1.91 -1.93
CA MET A 118 18.35 1.31 -0.95
C MET A 118 18.42 -0.21 -1.19
N VAL A 119 19.65 -0.71 -1.28
CA VAL A 119 19.95 -2.12 -1.49
C VAL A 119 20.98 -2.57 -0.46
N PHE A 120 20.71 -3.68 0.22
CA PHE A 120 21.71 -4.28 1.10
C PHE A 120 22.86 -4.88 0.28
N THR A 121 24.09 -4.58 0.67
CA THR A 121 25.26 -5.10 -0.03
C THR A 121 25.69 -6.47 0.52
N PRO A 122 26.52 -7.25 -0.20
CA PRO A 122 27.03 -8.55 0.27
C PRO A 122 27.81 -8.51 1.58
N GLU A 123 28.28 -7.34 2.01
CA GLU A 123 28.95 -7.14 3.30
C GLU A 123 27.98 -7.13 4.48
N THR A 124 26.66 -7.00 4.23
CA THR A 124 25.64 -7.16 5.27
C THR A 124 25.70 -8.57 5.81
N SER A 125 25.95 -8.70 7.10
CA SER A 125 26.21 -10.00 7.73
C SER A 125 25.77 -10.04 9.17
N PHE A 126 25.38 -11.23 9.60
CA PHE A 126 25.08 -11.53 10.99
C PHE A 126 25.84 -12.80 11.42
N LYS A 127 26.63 -12.70 12.48
CA LYS A 127 27.40 -13.80 13.04
C LYS A 127 27.05 -13.99 14.51
N VAL A 128 26.98 -15.25 14.94
CA VAL A 128 26.76 -15.67 16.33
C VAL A 128 27.95 -16.52 16.75
N GLY A 129 28.88 -15.95 17.56
CA GLY A 129 30.21 -16.50 17.70
C GLY A 129 30.92 -16.54 16.35
N ASP A 130 31.39 -17.71 15.95
CA ASP A 130 32.04 -17.93 14.64
C ASP A 130 31.07 -18.33 13.52
N GLU A 131 29.82 -18.63 13.85
CA GLU A 131 28.81 -19.08 12.89
C GLU A 131 28.20 -17.90 12.14
N ALA A 132 28.27 -17.90 10.81
CA ALA A 132 27.61 -16.93 9.95
C ALA A 132 26.20 -17.39 9.58
N LEU A 133 25.22 -16.51 9.76
CA LEU A 133 23.85 -16.71 9.34
C LEU A 133 23.65 -16.12 7.94
N LYS A 134 22.72 -16.70 7.15
CA LYS A 134 22.45 -16.30 5.78
C LYS A 134 21.30 -15.30 5.73
N MET A 135 21.52 -14.17 5.05
CA MET A 135 20.45 -13.20 4.75
C MET A 135 19.39 -13.84 3.87
N GLY A 136 18.13 -13.55 4.16
CA GLY A 136 16.95 -14.15 3.55
C GLY A 136 16.47 -15.41 4.27
N SER A 137 17.28 -16.46 4.34
CA SER A 137 16.85 -17.72 4.98
C SER A 137 16.92 -17.72 6.50
N ASP A 138 17.98 -17.11 7.07
CA ASP A 138 18.19 -17.11 8.52
C ASP A 138 17.80 -15.77 9.16
N PHE A 139 18.08 -14.64 8.49
CA PHE A 139 17.74 -13.30 8.96
C PHE A 139 17.44 -12.33 7.82
N PHE A 140 16.75 -11.24 8.14
CA PHE A 140 16.70 -10.03 7.32
C PHE A 140 16.81 -8.78 8.20
N VAL A 141 17.21 -7.66 7.59
CA VAL A 141 17.31 -6.37 8.28
C VAL A 141 15.95 -5.70 8.23
N ALA A 142 15.39 -5.42 9.40
CA ALA A 142 14.09 -4.77 9.54
C ALA A 142 14.23 -3.24 9.61
N PRO A 143 13.25 -2.46 9.12
CA PRO A 143 13.19 -1.03 9.34
C PRO A 143 12.88 -0.71 10.82
N PRO A 144 13.14 0.53 11.26
CA PRO A 144 13.77 1.60 10.50
C PRO A 144 15.27 1.37 10.28
N TRP A 145 15.72 1.65 9.05
CA TRP A 145 17.12 1.36 8.70
C TRP A 145 18.06 2.49 9.14
N SER A 146 19.00 2.15 10.02
CA SER A 146 19.99 3.09 10.54
C SER A 146 21.10 3.47 9.54
N GLY A 147 21.08 2.91 8.33
CA GLY A 147 22.18 3.02 7.38
C GLY A 147 23.34 2.07 7.71
N ASP A 148 24.56 2.42 7.27
CA ASP A 148 25.76 1.63 7.55
C ASP A 148 26.04 1.54 9.04
N LYS A 149 26.08 0.32 9.56
CA LYS A 149 26.27 0.08 10.99
C LYS A 149 27.00 -1.24 11.23
N THR A 150 27.93 -1.24 12.19
CA THR A 150 28.52 -2.47 12.72
C THR A 150 28.45 -2.43 14.23
N VAL A 151 27.87 -3.45 14.83
CA VAL A 151 27.76 -3.61 16.28
C VAL A 151 28.17 -5.01 16.70
N SER A 152 28.64 -5.14 17.92
CA SER A 152 28.95 -6.44 18.56
C SER A 152 28.54 -6.36 20.02
N GLY A 153 28.07 -7.45 20.56
CA GLY A 153 27.72 -7.53 21.98
C GLY A 153 27.27 -8.92 22.38
N ASP A 154 27.26 -9.15 23.68
CA ASP A 154 26.65 -10.36 24.23
C ASP A 154 25.16 -10.33 24.02
N MET A 155 24.56 -11.48 23.71
CA MET A 155 23.15 -11.61 23.52
C MET A 155 22.40 -11.89 24.82
N VAL A 156 21.25 -11.24 24.97
CA VAL A 156 20.33 -11.44 26.10
C VAL A 156 18.92 -11.65 25.57
N PHE A 157 18.18 -12.59 26.14
CA PHE A 157 16.78 -12.85 25.81
C PHE A 157 15.87 -12.20 26.84
N VAL A 158 14.91 -11.39 26.36
CA VAL A 158 14.01 -10.59 27.20
C VAL A 158 12.52 -10.88 26.93
N ALA A 159 12.19 -12.07 26.44
CA ALA A 159 10.82 -12.42 26.01
C ALA A 159 10.21 -11.30 25.14
N TYR A 160 9.16 -10.63 25.61
CA TYR A 160 8.49 -9.53 24.91
C TYR A 160 9.06 -8.14 25.27
N GLY A 161 9.99 -8.07 26.22
CA GLY A 161 10.49 -6.80 26.75
C GLY A 161 9.45 -5.99 27.54
N LEU A 162 8.33 -6.63 27.91
CA LEU A 162 7.19 -5.98 28.53
C LEU A 162 7.44 -5.70 30.01
N VAL A 163 7.23 -4.44 30.41
CA VAL A 163 7.17 -4.02 31.81
C VAL A 163 5.76 -3.48 32.05
N SER A 164 4.95 -4.19 32.85
CA SER A 164 3.54 -3.88 33.08
C SER A 164 3.14 -4.16 34.52
N SER A 165 2.17 -3.38 35.02
CA SER A 165 1.51 -3.61 36.30
C SER A 165 0.30 -4.54 36.18
N VAL A 166 -0.33 -4.63 34.99
CA VAL A 166 -1.51 -5.46 34.71
C VAL A 166 -1.38 -6.08 33.31
N PRO A 167 -1.14 -7.39 33.20
CA PRO A 167 -0.68 -8.29 34.28
C PRO A 167 0.66 -7.83 34.83
N LYS A 168 0.95 -8.12 36.10
CA LYS A 168 2.25 -7.79 36.69
C LYS A 168 3.34 -8.58 36.01
N ARG A 169 4.20 -7.89 35.26
CA ARG A 169 5.26 -8.50 34.45
C ARG A 169 6.45 -7.54 34.33
N ASN A 170 7.66 -8.08 34.35
CA ASN A 170 8.88 -7.30 34.11
C ASN A 170 9.91 -8.17 33.39
N ASP A 171 9.87 -8.14 32.06
CA ASP A 171 10.77 -8.90 31.17
C ASP A 171 12.21 -8.36 31.18
N LEU A 172 12.47 -7.24 31.84
CA LEU A 172 13.78 -6.61 31.97
C LEU A 172 14.35 -6.72 33.39
N ALA A 173 13.71 -7.50 34.25
CA ALA A 173 14.11 -7.58 35.66
C ALA A 173 15.54 -8.10 35.84
N GLY A 174 16.42 -7.27 36.44
CA GLY A 174 17.77 -7.67 36.78
C GLY A 174 18.75 -7.82 35.60
N ILE A 175 18.36 -7.40 34.38
CA ILE A 175 19.27 -7.44 33.23
C ILE A 175 19.65 -6.02 32.77
N ASP A 176 20.92 -5.80 32.50
CA ASP A 176 21.42 -4.58 31.86
C ASP A 176 21.52 -4.84 30.34
N VAL A 177 20.79 -4.06 29.56
CA VAL A 177 20.78 -4.16 28.10
C VAL A 177 21.79 -3.24 27.41
N ARG A 178 22.50 -2.39 28.16
CA ARG A 178 23.45 -1.46 27.60
C ARG A 178 24.61 -2.18 26.92
N GLY A 179 24.82 -1.87 25.63
CA GLY A 179 25.86 -2.51 24.83
C GLY A 179 25.57 -3.98 24.49
N LYS A 180 24.38 -4.50 24.84
CA LYS A 180 23.98 -5.86 24.53
C LYS A 180 23.18 -5.91 23.22
N ILE A 181 23.17 -7.07 22.59
CA ILE A 181 22.23 -7.40 21.50
C ILE A 181 21.03 -8.09 22.15
N VAL A 182 19.90 -7.42 22.09
CA VAL A 182 18.67 -7.87 22.75
C VAL A 182 17.88 -8.75 21.78
N VAL A 183 17.60 -9.98 22.17
CA VAL A 183 16.74 -10.92 21.45
C VAL A 183 15.37 -10.90 22.12
N MET A 184 14.32 -10.67 21.32
CA MET A 184 12.96 -10.57 21.82
C MET A 184 11.93 -11.17 20.85
N LEU A 185 10.74 -11.48 21.37
CA LEU A 185 9.63 -11.99 20.60
C LEU A 185 8.81 -10.85 19.98
N MET A 186 8.32 -11.07 18.79
CA MET A 186 7.36 -10.16 18.14
C MET A 186 5.93 -10.44 18.61
N GLY A 187 5.10 -9.38 18.61
CA GLY A 187 3.68 -9.45 18.96
C GLY A 187 3.43 -9.45 20.47
N PRO A 188 2.17 -9.58 20.89
CA PRO A 188 1.79 -9.65 22.28
C PRO A 188 2.03 -11.04 22.88
N PRO A 189 2.29 -11.13 24.20
CA PRO A 189 2.13 -12.40 24.91
C PRO A 189 0.65 -12.83 24.89
N LYS A 190 0.38 -14.13 25.01
CA LYS A 190 -1.00 -14.68 24.98
C LYS A 190 -1.94 -14.09 26.03
N SER A 191 -1.38 -13.58 27.13
CA SER A 191 -2.12 -12.92 28.21
C SER A 191 -2.60 -11.50 27.87
N VAL A 192 -2.19 -10.95 26.72
CA VAL A 192 -2.56 -9.60 26.27
C VAL A 192 -3.28 -9.71 24.94
N ASP A 193 -4.50 -9.13 24.84
CA ASP A 193 -5.23 -9.14 23.58
C ASP A 193 -4.57 -8.25 22.51
N LYS A 194 -4.67 -8.67 21.25
CA LYS A 194 -4.01 -8.00 20.13
C LYS A 194 -4.45 -6.54 19.95
N ALA A 195 -5.74 -6.25 20.16
CA ALA A 195 -6.28 -4.91 19.96
C ALA A 195 -5.75 -3.94 21.03
N SER A 196 -5.74 -4.38 22.31
CA SER A 196 -5.14 -3.59 23.41
C SER A 196 -3.65 -3.37 23.20
N TRP A 197 -2.92 -4.38 22.70
CA TRP A 197 -1.49 -4.27 22.38
C TRP A 197 -1.24 -3.22 21.29
N ALA A 198 -1.98 -3.29 20.19
CA ALA A 198 -1.87 -2.35 19.08
C ALA A 198 -2.26 -0.92 19.50
N LYS A 199 -3.39 -0.77 20.19
CA LYS A 199 -3.91 0.52 20.66
C LYS A 199 -2.99 1.23 21.66
N ALA A 200 -2.29 0.46 22.47
CA ALA A 200 -1.32 0.99 23.43
C ALA A 200 0.04 1.33 22.80
N GLU A 201 0.23 1.07 21.50
CA GLU A 201 1.55 1.15 20.84
C GLU A 201 2.66 0.45 21.66
N ALA A 202 2.28 -0.66 22.30
CA ALA A 202 3.12 -1.30 23.33
C ALA A 202 4.49 -1.69 22.76
N GLN A 203 4.53 -2.29 21.59
CA GLN A 203 5.79 -2.71 20.98
C GLN A 203 6.69 -1.53 20.66
N ILE A 204 6.16 -0.43 20.13
CA ILE A 204 6.92 0.80 19.83
C ILE A 204 7.51 1.39 21.10
N ASN A 205 6.74 1.44 22.18
CA ASN A 205 7.20 1.97 23.45
C ASN A 205 8.30 1.10 24.09
N ILE A 206 8.19 -0.22 23.96
CA ILE A 206 9.23 -1.17 24.37
C ILE A 206 10.53 -0.92 23.60
N LEU A 207 10.45 -0.83 22.26
CA LEU A 207 11.62 -0.58 21.42
C LEU A 207 12.30 0.75 21.75
N ARG A 208 11.53 1.82 21.92
CA ARG A 208 12.04 3.12 22.37
C ARG A 208 12.75 3.01 23.72
N GLY A 209 12.19 2.24 24.63
CA GLY A 209 12.78 1.98 25.95
C GLY A 209 14.14 1.29 25.86
N LEU A 210 14.24 0.22 25.06
CA LEU A 210 15.49 -0.52 24.85
C LEU A 210 16.58 0.32 24.17
N VAL A 211 16.20 1.09 23.14
CA VAL A 211 17.12 2.02 22.46
C VAL A 211 17.65 3.08 23.44
N ARG A 212 16.79 3.69 24.26
CA ARG A 212 17.18 4.68 25.27
C ARG A 212 18.09 4.10 26.35
N GLN A 213 17.92 2.81 26.68
CA GLN A 213 18.80 2.11 27.61
C GLN A 213 20.14 1.70 26.99
N GLY A 214 20.33 1.95 25.67
CA GLY A 214 21.60 1.74 24.99
C GLY A 214 21.81 0.32 24.49
N ALA A 215 20.76 -0.41 24.14
CA ALA A 215 20.86 -1.67 23.40
C ALA A 215 21.66 -1.48 22.11
N ALA A 216 22.66 -2.34 21.87
CA ALA A 216 23.53 -2.24 20.69
C ALA A 216 22.88 -2.76 19.41
N GLY A 217 21.95 -3.71 19.52
CA GLY A 217 21.17 -4.29 18.43
C GLY A 217 19.91 -4.93 18.95
N LEU A 218 18.88 -5.00 18.12
CA LEU A 218 17.61 -5.65 18.46
C LEU A 218 17.33 -6.78 17.46
N ILE A 219 17.07 -7.96 17.98
CA ILE A 219 16.73 -9.15 17.17
C ILE A 219 15.34 -9.60 17.55
N PHE A 220 14.48 -9.70 16.55
CA PHE A 220 13.11 -10.19 16.67
C PHE A 220 13.02 -11.63 16.22
N VAL A 221 12.29 -12.44 16.97
CA VAL A 221 11.94 -13.81 16.61
C VAL A 221 10.44 -13.98 16.72
N SER A 222 9.87 -14.75 15.80
CA SER A 222 8.45 -15.08 15.78
C SER A 222 8.02 -15.81 17.05
N ASN A 223 6.86 -15.42 17.61
CA ASN A 223 6.16 -16.23 18.62
C ASN A 223 5.12 -17.18 17.99
N GLY A 224 5.05 -17.25 16.65
CA GLY A 224 4.09 -18.07 15.90
C GLY A 224 2.69 -17.43 15.75
N ALA A 225 2.53 -16.17 16.12
CA ALA A 225 1.28 -15.42 16.00
C ALA A 225 1.28 -14.40 14.85
N GLU A 226 2.35 -14.37 14.05
CA GLU A 226 2.42 -13.51 12.89
C GLU A 226 1.42 -13.92 11.81
N GLU A 227 0.94 -12.92 11.10
CA GLU A 227 0.00 -13.06 10.01
C GLU A 227 0.71 -13.49 8.71
N HIS A 228 2.00 -13.19 8.58
CA HIS A 228 2.82 -13.53 7.41
C HIS A 228 3.93 -14.51 7.76
N PRO A 229 4.14 -15.55 6.93
CA PRO A 229 5.28 -16.43 7.07
C PRO A 229 6.60 -15.67 6.97
N TYR A 230 7.58 -16.07 7.79
CA TYR A 230 8.93 -15.49 7.76
C TYR A 230 9.51 -15.42 6.34
N ALA A 231 9.33 -16.47 5.52
CA ALA A 231 9.90 -16.54 4.18
C ALA A 231 9.34 -15.45 3.24
N GLU A 232 8.07 -15.12 3.36
CA GLU A 232 7.41 -14.06 2.59
C GLU A 232 7.96 -12.69 3.00
N MET A 233 8.05 -12.43 4.30
CA MET A 233 8.64 -11.20 4.84
C MET A 233 10.11 -11.04 4.45
N ALA A 234 10.88 -12.12 4.53
CA ALA A 234 12.29 -12.12 4.17
C ALA A 234 12.51 -11.85 2.67
N ASP A 235 11.69 -12.45 1.80
CA ASP A 235 11.73 -12.20 0.36
C ASP A 235 11.48 -10.71 0.07
N TYR A 236 10.44 -10.12 0.65
CA TYR A 236 10.15 -8.70 0.48
C TYR A 236 11.25 -7.79 1.04
N MET A 237 11.72 -8.04 2.28
CA MET A 237 12.69 -7.19 2.98
C MET A 237 14.11 -7.25 2.40
N THR A 238 14.43 -8.32 1.69
CA THR A 238 15.73 -8.45 1.03
C THR A 238 15.74 -7.90 -0.39
N ARG A 239 14.58 -7.55 -0.94
CA ARG A 239 14.48 -6.82 -2.21
C ARG A 239 15.04 -5.41 -2.08
N ARG A 240 15.24 -4.75 -3.21
CA ARG A 240 15.48 -3.30 -3.25
C ARG A 240 14.32 -2.57 -2.57
N GLN A 241 14.66 -1.56 -1.80
CA GLN A 241 13.66 -0.70 -1.18
C GLN A 241 13.71 0.67 -1.86
N VAL A 242 12.56 1.28 -2.08
CA VAL A 242 12.44 2.63 -2.66
C VAL A 242 11.71 3.52 -1.67
N GLU A 243 12.21 4.73 -1.50
CA GLU A 243 11.63 5.75 -0.62
C GLU A 243 11.42 7.04 -1.40
N LEU A 244 10.30 7.70 -1.13
CA LEU A 244 10.04 9.05 -1.63
C LEU A 244 10.96 10.05 -0.92
N VAL A 245 11.62 10.91 -1.70
CA VAL A 245 12.47 11.99 -1.18
C VAL A 245 11.67 13.29 -1.17
N GLU A 246 11.02 13.58 -0.05
CA GLU A 246 10.34 14.85 0.21
C GLU A 246 10.89 15.48 1.49
N GLY A 247 11.34 16.73 1.40
CA GLY A 247 11.91 17.45 2.54
C GLY A 247 13.31 17.01 2.97
N GLU A 248 13.64 17.26 4.23
CA GLU A 248 14.94 16.90 4.81
C GLU A 248 15.00 15.41 5.15
N GLU A 249 16.15 14.79 4.89
CA GLU A 249 16.40 13.39 5.26
C GLU A 249 16.49 13.27 6.78
N ILE A 250 15.67 12.38 7.36
CA ILE A 250 15.74 12.10 8.78
C ILE A 250 16.99 11.25 9.04
N ASP A 251 17.89 11.77 9.84
CA ASP A 251 19.05 11.00 10.29
C ASP A 251 18.63 9.95 11.33
N LEU A 252 18.63 8.69 10.91
CA LEU A 252 18.35 7.53 11.76
C LEU A 252 19.63 6.80 12.21
N SER A 253 20.82 7.38 11.96
CA SER A 253 22.10 6.76 12.26
C SER A 253 22.32 6.47 13.76
N PHE A 254 21.56 7.14 14.63
CA PHE A 254 21.59 6.88 16.09
C PHE A 254 20.90 5.58 16.49
N LEU A 255 20.02 5.02 15.63
CA LEU A 255 19.33 3.77 15.94
C LEU A 255 20.28 2.56 15.86
N PRO A 256 20.09 1.55 16.71
CA PRO A 256 20.76 0.27 16.54
C PRO A 256 20.17 -0.48 15.31
N PRO A 257 20.88 -1.47 14.76
CA PRO A 257 20.30 -2.33 13.74
C PRO A 257 19.16 -3.20 14.32
N PHE A 258 18.12 -3.38 13.52
CA PHE A 258 16.98 -4.25 13.79
C PHE A 258 17.05 -5.45 12.85
N LEU A 259 16.99 -6.66 13.38
CA LEU A 259 16.96 -7.90 12.58
C LEU A 259 15.71 -8.71 12.92
N ASN A 260 15.13 -9.35 11.92
CA ASN A 260 14.23 -10.47 12.11
C ASN A 260 14.97 -11.76 11.82
N VAL A 261 14.78 -12.77 12.65
CA VAL A 261 15.46 -14.06 12.56
C VAL A 261 14.41 -15.17 12.48
N SER A 262 14.64 -16.12 11.55
CA SER A 262 13.76 -17.27 11.41
C SER A 262 13.81 -18.17 12.67
N ASN A 263 12.72 -18.90 12.93
CA ASN A 263 12.67 -19.80 14.08
C ASN A 263 13.77 -20.88 14.03
N GLY A 264 14.14 -21.36 12.81
CA GLY A 264 15.26 -22.28 12.64
C GLY A 264 16.61 -21.67 13.00
N ALA A 265 16.82 -20.39 12.67
CA ALA A 265 18.03 -19.68 13.05
C ALA A 265 18.02 -19.26 14.54
N ALA A 266 16.85 -19.06 15.13
CA ALA A 266 16.74 -18.78 16.57
C ALA A 266 17.34 -19.90 17.44
N GLU A 267 17.18 -21.17 17.07
CA GLU A 267 17.82 -22.29 17.80
C GLU A 267 19.35 -22.14 17.87
N LYS A 268 19.99 -21.56 16.84
CA LYS A 268 21.44 -21.28 16.84
C LYS A 268 21.82 -20.18 17.84
N LEU A 269 20.94 -19.18 18.03
CA LEU A 269 21.14 -18.14 19.04
C LEU A 269 21.10 -18.71 20.45
N PHE A 270 20.22 -19.68 20.69
CA PHE A 270 19.98 -20.28 22.01
C PHE A 270 20.92 -21.45 22.35
N ALA A 271 21.67 -22.00 21.39
CA ALA A 271 22.46 -23.23 21.53
C ALA A 271 23.40 -23.28 22.74
N ALA A 272 23.91 -22.15 23.22
CA ALA A 272 24.81 -22.10 24.39
C ALA A 272 24.13 -21.71 25.72
N SER A 273 22.85 -21.32 25.67
CA SER A 273 22.12 -20.80 26.83
C SER A 273 21.79 -21.85 27.88
N GLY A 274 21.69 -23.12 27.46
CA GLY A 274 21.14 -24.23 28.24
C GLY A 274 19.62 -24.38 28.14
N THR A 275 18.97 -23.56 27.30
CA THR A 275 17.53 -23.55 27.05
C THR A 275 17.32 -23.50 25.53
N SER A 276 16.52 -24.40 24.94
CA SER A 276 16.18 -24.32 23.52
C SER A 276 15.25 -23.13 23.25
N PHE A 277 15.18 -22.66 22.01
CA PHE A 277 14.24 -21.57 21.65
C PHE A 277 12.78 -21.98 21.96
N ALA A 278 12.40 -23.21 21.66
CA ALA A 278 11.05 -23.72 21.97
C ALA A 278 10.72 -23.68 23.47
N GLN A 279 11.68 -24.01 24.34
CA GLN A 279 11.53 -23.88 25.79
C GLN A 279 11.45 -22.42 26.23
N ALA A 280 12.29 -21.55 25.66
CA ALA A 280 12.28 -20.12 25.95
C ALA A 280 10.96 -19.46 25.53
N LEU A 281 10.39 -19.85 24.37
CA LEU A 281 9.09 -19.41 23.92
C LEU A 281 7.98 -19.78 24.91
N THR A 282 7.99 -21.02 25.40
CA THR A 282 7.03 -21.48 26.44
C THR A 282 7.19 -20.69 27.74
N GLN A 283 8.43 -20.46 28.18
CA GLN A 283 8.72 -19.67 29.39
C GLN A 283 8.30 -18.21 29.25
N ALA A 284 8.44 -17.64 28.05
CA ALA A 284 8.09 -16.26 27.74
C ALA A 284 6.60 -15.94 27.93
N GLU A 285 5.71 -16.95 27.82
CA GLU A 285 4.27 -16.78 28.08
C GLU A 285 3.95 -16.65 29.57
N ASN A 286 4.89 -17.01 30.46
CA ASN A 286 4.68 -16.91 31.90
C ASN A 286 4.94 -15.49 32.41
N ASN A 287 4.01 -14.93 33.18
CA ASN A 287 4.15 -13.60 33.78
C ASN A 287 5.30 -13.48 34.79
N SER A 288 5.86 -14.59 35.26
CA SER A 288 7.04 -14.66 36.10
C SER A 288 8.34 -14.91 35.31
N PHE A 289 8.34 -14.69 34.01
CA PHE A 289 9.53 -14.82 33.19
C PHE A 289 10.69 -13.99 33.74
N THR A 290 11.89 -14.56 33.71
CA THR A 290 13.13 -13.87 34.06
C THR A 290 14.05 -13.84 32.85
N PRO A 291 14.56 -12.66 32.44
CA PRO A 291 15.48 -12.55 31.32
C PRO A 291 16.82 -13.22 31.62
N PHE A 292 17.47 -13.71 30.57
CA PHE A 292 18.74 -14.43 30.73
C PHE A 292 19.73 -14.18 29.58
N SER A 293 21.00 -14.42 29.86
CA SER A 293 22.06 -14.38 28.86
C SER A 293 22.02 -15.61 27.96
N LEU A 294 22.18 -15.41 26.65
CA LEU A 294 22.34 -16.50 25.68
C LEU A 294 23.76 -17.10 25.67
N LYS A 295 24.67 -16.55 26.49
CA LYS A 295 26.07 -17.01 26.65
C LYS A 295 26.84 -17.07 25.33
N LYS A 296 26.42 -16.27 24.35
CA LYS A 296 27.10 -16.04 23.07
C LYS A 296 27.10 -14.56 22.78
N SER A 297 28.14 -14.11 22.10
CA SER A 297 28.19 -12.77 21.53
C SER A 297 27.77 -12.85 20.05
N ALA A 298 27.26 -11.76 19.54
CA ALA A 298 26.92 -11.63 18.12
C ALA A 298 27.59 -10.39 17.53
N LYS A 299 27.79 -10.43 16.22
CA LYS A 299 28.23 -9.29 15.39
C LYS A 299 27.25 -9.09 14.26
N ILE A 300 26.68 -7.89 14.18
CA ILE A 300 25.78 -7.46 13.12
C ILE A 300 26.50 -6.39 12.31
N THR A 301 26.60 -6.57 11.01
CA THR A 301 27.07 -5.56 10.06
C THR A 301 25.94 -5.30 9.06
N VAL A 302 25.44 -4.09 9.02
CA VAL A 302 24.51 -3.62 7.99
C VAL A 302 25.28 -2.70 7.07
N LYS A 303 25.22 -2.97 5.78
CA LYS A 303 25.81 -2.17 4.72
C LYS A 303 24.80 -1.96 3.62
N VAL A 304 24.55 -0.71 3.28
CA VAL A 304 23.54 -0.32 2.30
C VAL A 304 24.14 0.56 1.21
N LYS A 305 23.80 0.26 -0.04
CA LYS A 305 24.03 1.18 -1.15
C LYS A 305 22.77 2.02 -1.32
N LYS A 306 22.90 3.34 -1.20
CA LYS A 306 21.83 4.31 -1.47
C LYS A 306 22.07 4.99 -2.79
N THR A 307 21.06 5.01 -3.66
CA THR A 307 21.11 5.66 -4.98
C THR A 307 19.94 6.62 -5.11
N LYS A 308 20.18 7.88 -5.43
CA LYS A 308 19.12 8.86 -5.74
C LYS A 308 18.78 8.77 -7.22
N GLY A 309 17.52 8.94 -7.55
CA GLY A 309 17.01 8.94 -8.92
C GLY A 309 15.60 9.46 -8.98
N THR A 310 15.00 9.34 -10.15
CA THR A 310 13.64 9.81 -10.42
C THR A 310 12.76 8.68 -10.94
N GLY A 311 11.46 8.82 -10.74
CA GLY A 311 10.39 8.14 -11.44
C GLY A 311 9.37 9.20 -11.85
N SER A 312 8.29 8.82 -12.51
CA SER A 312 7.30 9.79 -12.97
C SER A 312 5.89 9.24 -12.85
N ASN A 313 4.95 10.03 -12.34
CA ASN A 313 3.54 9.82 -12.64
C ASN A 313 3.27 10.24 -14.09
N VAL A 314 2.26 9.66 -14.72
CA VAL A 314 1.81 10.04 -16.06
C VAL A 314 0.41 10.65 -15.96
N VAL A 315 0.24 11.91 -16.41
CA VAL A 315 -0.97 12.70 -16.17
C VAL A 315 -1.52 13.22 -17.48
N GLY A 316 -2.74 12.78 -17.83
CA GLY A 316 -3.49 13.23 -19.01
C GLY A 316 -4.81 13.89 -18.65
N LEU A 317 -5.21 14.91 -19.37
CA LEU A 317 -6.42 15.70 -19.16
C LEU A 317 -7.38 15.59 -20.36
N LEU A 318 -8.61 15.19 -20.11
CA LEU A 318 -9.75 15.43 -21.00
C LEU A 318 -10.53 16.63 -20.43
N GLU A 319 -10.44 17.80 -21.10
CA GLU A 319 -11.08 19.03 -20.62
C GLU A 319 -12.59 18.94 -20.67
N GLY A 320 -13.24 19.37 -19.59
CA GLY A 320 -14.70 19.42 -19.49
C GLY A 320 -15.32 20.50 -20.38
N SER A 321 -16.61 20.33 -20.71
CA SER A 321 -17.35 21.21 -21.61
C SER A 321 -18.11 22.36 -20.91
N ASP A 322 -18.43 22.20 -19.62
CA ASP A 322 -19.20 23.21 -18.88
C ASP A 322 -18.28 24.38 -18.44
N PRO A 323 -18.61 25.63 -18.77
CA PRO A 323 -17.76 26.77 -18.43
C PRO A 323 -17.43 26.93 -16.94
N LYS A 324 -18.30 26.46 -16.05
CA LYS A 324 -18.12 26.52 -14.59
C LYS A 324 -17.50 25.23 -14.07
N LEU A 325 -18.06 24.07 -14.44
CA LEU A 325 -17.68 22.79 -13.88
C LEU A 325 -16.36 22.24 -14.45
N LYS A 326 -15.90 22.70 -15.61
CA LYS A 326 -14.63 22.24 -16.21
C LYS A 326 -13.39 22.54 -15.35
N ALA A 327 -13.51 23.46 -14.38
CA ALA A 327 -12.46 23.69 -13.39
C ALA A 327 -12.39 22.61 -12.31
N GLU A 328 -13.42 21.77 -12.20
CA GLU A 328 -13.49 20.61 -11.33
C GLU A 328 -13.14 19.35 -12.13
N ALA A 329 -12.58 18.34 -11.48
CA ALA A 329 -12.15 17.12 -12.17
C ALA A 329 -12.54 15.84 -11.42
N VAL A 330 -12.88 14.80 -12.20
CA VAL A 330 -12.87 13.40 -11.73
C VAL A 330 -11.52 12.80 -12.10
N VAL A 331 -10.85 12.16 -11.14
CA VAL A 331 -9.52 11.56 -11.34
C VAL A 331 -9.64 10.05 -11.39
N PHE A 332 -9.20 9.45 -12.49
CA PHE A 332 -9.05 8.01 -12.64
C PHE A 332 -7.60 7.64 -12.35
N THR A 333 -7.38 6.69 -11.45
CA THR A 333 -6.04 6.25 -11.07
C THR A 333 -5.84 4.75 -11.28
N ALA A 334 -4.63 4.39 -11.65
CA ALA A 334 -4.09 3.04 -11.58
C ALA A 334 -2.57 3.17 -11.44
N HIS A 335 -1.93 2.36 -10.62
CA HIS A 335 -0.46 2.34 -10.62
C HIS A 335 0.06 1.49 -11.77
N TYR A 336 1.22 1.86 -12.29
CA TYR A 336 1.83 1.16 -13.41
C TYR A 336 3.14 0.45 -13.02
N ASP A 337 3.69 0.74 -11.86
CA ASP A 337 4.88 0.04 -11.38
C ASP A 337 4.53 -1.37 -10.87
N ALA A 338 5.53 -2.22 -10.88
CA ALA A 338 5.61 -3.46 -10.14
C ALA A 338 7.03 -3.56 -9.54
N TYR A 339 7.45 -4.71 -9.01
CA TYR A 339 8.73 -4.79 -8.28
C TYR A 339 9.98 -4.76 -9.17
N GLY A 340 9.82 -4.72 -10.48
CA GLY A 340 10.94 -4.62 -11.41
C GLY A 340 11.72 -5.92 -11.55
N VAL A 341 13.04 -5.79 -11.69
CA VAL A 341 13.97 -6.92 -11.68
C VAL A 341 14.51 -7.12 -10.28
N GLY A 342 14.22 -8.28 -9.72
CA GLY A 342 14.66 -8.70 -8.40
C GLY A 342 15.96 -9.52 -8.42
N ALA A 343 16.25 -10.20 -7.30
CA ALA A 343 17.41 -11.07 -7.20
C ALA A 343 17.36 -12.21 -8.23
N ASN A 344 18.56 -12.60 -8.73
CA ASN A 344 18.73 -13.63 -9.75
C ASN A 344 17.99 -13.32 -11.06
N ASP A 345 17.93 -12.04 -11.44
CA ASP A 345 17.32 -11.53 -12.68
C ASP A 345 15.84 -11.93 -12.86
N ARG A 346 15.14 -12.22 -11.76
CA ARG A 346 13.71 -12.52 -11.80
C ARG A 346 12.92 -11.25 -12.09
N ILE A 347 12.06 -11.30 -13.13
CA ILE A 347 11.18 -10.21 -13.50
C ILE A 347 9.84 -10.37 -12.79
N TYR A 348 9.37 -9.31 -12.14
CA TYR A 348 8.03 -9.23 -11.53
C TYR A 348 7.12 -8.51 -12.53
N HIS A 349 6.44 -9.28 -13.38
CA HIS A 349 5.72 -8.75 -14.54
C HIS A 349 4.52 -7.89 -14.17
N GLY A 350 3.82 -8.20 -13.06
CA GLY A 350 2.69 -7.40 -12.58
C GLY A 350 1.57 -7.28 -13.62
N ALA A 351 1.12 -8.40 -14.19
CA ALA A 351 0.13 -8.37 -15.25
C ALA A 351 -1.26 -8.02 -14.70
N ALA A 352 -1.68 -8.68 -13.62
CA ALA A 352 -2.91 -8.35 -12.91
C ALA A 352 -2.69 -7.17 -11.95
N ASP A 353 -1.52 -7.11 -11.32
CA ASP A 353 -1.11 -6.07 -10.37
C ASP A 353 0.08 -5.25 -10.93
N ASN A 354 -0.11 -4.09 -11.65
CA ASN A 354 -1.42 -3.54 -11.99
C ASN A 354 -1.42 -3.04 -13.44
N ALA A 355 -0.81 -3.82 -14.37
CA ALA A 355 -0.93 -3.51 -15.80
C ALA A 355 -2.40 -3.55 -16.25
N LEU A 356 -3.24 -4.36 -15.59
CA LEU A 356 -4.66 -4.51 -15.88
C LEU A 356 -5.42 -3.20 -15.61
N GLY A 357 -5.28 -2.61 -14.44
CA GLY A 357 -5.91 -1.33 -14.10
C GLY A 357 -5.45 -0.20 -15.01
N VAL A 358 -4.17 -0.18 -15.44
CA VAL A 358 -3.69 0.77 -16.45
C VAL A 358 -4.40 0.54 -17.79
N GLY A 359 -4.58 -0.71 -18.20
CA GLY A 359 -5.35 -1.07 -19.39
C GLY A 359 -6.79 -0.56 -19.33
N GLU A 360 -7.42 -0.70 -18.17
CA GLU A 360 -8.78 -0.23 -17.92
C GLU A 360 -8.88 1.30 -17.99
N ILE A 361 -8.02 2.06 -17.31
CA ILE A 361 -8.10 3.53 -17.37
C ILE A 361 -7.78 4.09 -18.76
N ILE A 362 -6.92 3.41 -19.54
CA ILE A 362 -6.67 3.79 -20.95
C ILE A 362 -7.90 3.51 -21.82
N ALA A 363 -8.57 2.37 -21.64
CA ALA A 363 -9.79 2.05 -22.38
C ALA A 363 -10.95 3.00 -22.01
N ILE A 364 -11.05 3.41 -20.74
CA ILE A 364 -11.99 4.44 -20.26
C ILE A 364 -11.67 5.78 -20.94
N ALA A 365 -10.41 6.17 -20.98
CA ALA A 365 -9.98 7.41 -21.64
C ALA A 365 -10.32 7.42 -23.13
N GLU A 366 -10.06 6.31 -23.86
CA GLU A 366 -10.39 6.18 -25.28
C GLU A 366 -11.90 6.30 -25.56
N ALA A 367 -12.74 5.70 -24.70
CA ALA A 367 -14.19 5.77 -24.85
C ALA A 367 -14.70 7.19 -24.58
N LEU A 368 -14.26 7.82 -23.48
CA LEU A 368 -14.73 9.14 -23.07
C LEU A 368 -14.21 10.27 -23.99
N ALA A 369 -13.01 10.15 -24.55
CA ALA A 369 -12.47 11.10 -25.52
C ALA A 369 -13.27 11.11 -26.85
N LYS A 370 -13.97 10.02 -27.16
CA LYS A 370 -14.83 9.90 -28.37
C LYS A 370 -16.28 10.23 -28.08
N SER A 371 -16.61 10.63 -26.86
CA SER A 371 -17.98 10.97 -26.49
C SER A 371 -18.53 12.10 -27.38
N PRO A 372 -19.68 11.91 -28.02
CA PRO A 372 -20.32 12.97 -28.83
C PRO A 372 -20.77 14.15 -27.96
N VAL A 373 -20.97 13.91 -26.65
CA VAL A 373 -21.26 14.94 -25.66
C VAL A 373 -20.14 14.89 -24.61
N PRO A 374 -19.19 15.83 -24.65
CA PRO A 374 -18.11 15.86 -23.65
C PRO A 374 -18.66 15.99 -22.23
N PRO A 375 -18.03 15.36 -21.22
CA PRO A 375 -18.44 15.49 -19.83
C PRO A 375 -18.36 16.95 -19.38
N ARG A 376 -19.23 17.36 -18.44
CA ARG A 376 -19.25 18.74 -17.93
C ARG A 376 -17.99 19.09 -17.15
N ARG A 377 -17.57 18.20 -16.22
CA ARG A 377 -16.29 18.29 -15.50
C ARG A 377 -15.16 17.76 -16.35
N SER A 378 -13.98 18.23 -16.09
CA SER A 378 -12.75 17.65 -16.62
C SER A 378 -12.51 16.26 -16.06
N LEU A 379 -11.81 15.42 -16.84
CA LEU A 379 -11.39 14.09 -16.41
C LEU A 379 -9.87 14.05 -16.46
N ILE A 380 -9.26 13.57 -15.38
CA ILE A 380 -7.83 13.38 -15.28
C ILE A 380 -7.56 11.88 -15.24
N PHE A 381 -6.67 11.42 -16.12
CA PHE A 381 -6.16 10.05 -16.13
C PHE A 381 -4.73 10.08 -15.58
N LEU A 382 -4.53 9.37 -14.48
CA LEU A 382 -3.30 9.46 -13.67
C LEU A 382 -2.76 8.05 -13.44
N ALA A 383 -1.73 7.69 -14.23
CA ALA A 383 -0.99 6.46 -13.99
C ALA A 383 0.15 6.75 -13.00
N LEU A 384 0.18 6.01 -11.91
CA LEU A 384 1.01 6.29 -10.73
C LEU A 384 2.22 5.36 -10.67
N THR A 385 3.33 5.86 -10.13
CA THR A 385 4.55 5.07 -9.85
C THR A 385 4.78 4.96 -8.35
N GLY A 386 5.50 3.92 -7.91
CA GLY A 386 5.88 3.75 -6.51
C GLY A 386 4.72 3.37 -5.60
N GLU A 387 3.66 2.80 -6.13
CA GLU A 387 2.56 2.27 -5.34
C GLU A 387 3.02 1.11 -4.49
N GLU A 388 3.76 0.17 -5.09
CA GLU A 388 4.31 -1.05 -4.51
C GLU A 388 5.24 -0.81 -3.30
N TYR A 389 5.71 0.42 -3.15
CA TYR A 389 6.57 0.84 -2.04
C TYR A 389 5.83 1.72 -1.02
N GLY A 390 4.52 1.93 -1.17
CA GLY A 390 3.65 2.63 -0.21
C GLY A 390 2.88 3.82 -0.77
N GLY A 391 2.43 3.75 -2.03
CA GLY A 391 1.56 4.77 -2.64
C GLY A 391 2.30 6.10 -2.91
N TYR A 392 3.60 6.06 -3.20
CA TYR A 392 4.41 7.27 -3.30
C TYR A 392 4.03 8.20 -4.44
N GLY A 393 3.60 7.64 -5.58
CA GLY A 393 3.11 8.42 -6.69
C GLY A 393 1.86 9.23 -6.33
N ALA A 394 0.89 8.57 -5.71
CA ALA A 394 -0.30 9.23 -5.21
C ALA A 394 0.01 10.22 -4.09
N GLN A 395 0.88 9.85 -3.14
CA GLN A 395 1.32 10.76 -2.08
C GLN A 395 1.94 12.03 -2.65
N HIS A 396 2.82 11.88 -3.64
CA HIS A 396 3.46 13.01 -4.30
C HIS A 396 2.42 13.87 -5.02
N TRP A 397 1.52 13.26 -5.81
CA TRP A 397 0.52 14.00 -6.57
C TRP A 397 -0.44 14.78 -5.67
N VAL A 398 -0.97 14.18 -4.58
CA VAL A 398 -1.88 14.89 -3.68
C VAL A 398 -1.19 15.98 -2.83
N SER A 399 0.14 15.90 -2.69
CA SER A 399 0.96 16.91 -1.99
C SER A 399 1.46 18.01 -2.92
N ASN A 400 1.74 17.69 -4.19
CA ASN A 400 2.22 18.58 -5.25
C ASN A 400 1.30 18.46 -6.49
N PRO A 401 0.01 18.78 -6.37
CA PRO A 401 -0.96 18.45 -7.38
C PRO A 401 -0.82 19.32 -8.63
N THR A 402 -0.87 18.68 -9.81
CA THR A 402 -0.94 19.37 -11.10
C THR A 402 -2.33 19.92 -11.40
N TRP A 403 -3.32 19.60 -10.57
CA TRP A 403 -4.67 20.17 -10.53
C TRP A 403 -5.05 20.50 -9.10
N LYS A 404 -5.71 21.63 -8.85
CA LYS A 404 -6.06 22.05 -7.49
C LYS A 404 -6.86 20.97 -6.77
N ILE A 405 -6.32 20.42 -5.70
CA ILE A 405 -6.94 19.30 -4.96
C ILE A 405 -8.36 19.62 -4.46
N ARG A 406 -8.65 20.87 -4.14
CA ARG A 406 -9.98 21.33 -3.75
C ARG A 406 -11.00 21.27 -4.91
N GLN A 407 -10.55 21.18 -6.14
CA GLN A 407 -11.35 21.04 -7.35
C GLN A 407 -11.43 19.59 -7.84
N VAL A 408 -10.86 18.64 -7.12
CA VAL A 408 -11.04 17.22 -7.39
C VAL A 408 -12.38 16.78 -6.82
N ALA A 409 -13.31 16.43 -7.72
CA ALA A 409 -14.67 16.03 -7.36
C ALA A 409 -14.67 14.63 -6.71
N ALA A 410 -13.97 13.69 -7.33
CA ALA A 410 -13.82 12.32 -6.85
C ALA A 410 -12.55 11.67 -7.42
N ASN A 411 -12.08 10.61 -6.76
CA ASN A 411 -11.10 9.68 -7.32
C ASN A 411 -11.74 8.30 -7.53
N LEU A 412 -11.49 7.70 -8.68
CA LEU A 412 -11.88 6.34 -9.06
C LEU A 412 -10.60 5.56 -9.35
N ASN A 413 -10.28 4.61 -8.49
CA ASN A 413 -9.05 3.83 -8.56
C ASN A 413 -9.31 2.42 -9.10
N PHE A 414 -8.44 1.97 -10.00
CA PHE A 414 -8.45 0.67 -10.64
C PHE A 414 -7.19 -0.07 -10.22
N ASP A 415 -7.31 -0.90 -9.21
CA ASP A 415 -6.22 -1.67 -8.61
C ASP A 415 -6.77 -3.03 -8.23
N GLY A 416 -6.84 -3.90 -9.21
CA GLY A 416 -7.51 -5.18 -9.13
C GLY A 416 -6.67 -6.26 -8.45
N MET A 417 -7.38 -7.27 -7.94
CA MET A 417 -6.79 -8.51 -7.41
C MET A 417 -6.90 -9.65 -8.45
N GLY A 418 -6.95 -9.31 -9.74
CA GLY A 418 -7.02 -10.26 -10.84
C GLY A 418 -8.28 -11.14 -10.87
N THR A 419 -9.31 -10.83 -10.10
CA THR A 419 -10.53 -11.68 -10.05
C THR A 419 -11.42 -11.51 -11.26
N GLU A 420 -11.39 -10.36 -11.89
CA GLU A 420 -12.18 -10.03 -13.09
C GLU A 420 -11.75 -10.79 -14.35
N VAL A 421 -10.51 -11.32 -14.40
CA VAL A 421 -10.04 -12.08 -15.56
C VAL A 421 -10.56 -13.52 -15.63
N TYR A 422 -11.33 -13.96 -14.65
CA TYR A 422 -11.92 -15.32 -14.64
C TYR A 422 -13.33 -15.40 -15.24
N GLY A 423 -13.88 -14.31 -15.74
CA GLY A 423 -15.18 -14.28 -16.41
C GLY A 423 -15.83 -12.91 -16.41
N PRO A 424 -17.04 -12.80 -17.03
CA PRO A 424 -17.81 -11.57 -16.97
C PRO A 424 -18.11 -11.18 -15.53
N VAL A 425 -17.89 -9.91 -15.19
CA VAL A 425 -18.17 -9.38 -13.86
C VAL A 425 -19.67 -9.53 -13.53
N LYS A 426 -19.98 -10.01 -12.35
CA LYS A 426 -21.34 -10.12 -11.78
C LYS A 426 -21.47 -9.36 -10.48
N THR A 427 -20.38 -9.21 -9.76
CA THR A 427 -20.32 -8.64 -8.43
C THR A 427 -19.25 -7.55 -8.39
N LEU A 428 -19.56 -6.44 -7.72
CA LEU A 428 -18.66 -5.30 -7.51
C LEU A 428 -18.49 -5.04 -6.02
N VAL A 429 -17.30 -4.69 -5.62
CA VAL A 429 -17.01 -3.97 -4.38
C VAL A 429 -16.52 -2.57 -4.73
N GLY A 430 -17.02 -1.57 -4.02
CA GLY A 430 -16.45 -0.23 -4.03
C GLY A 430 -15.85 0.06 -2.67
N TYR A 431 -14.54 -0.13 -2.51
CA TYR A 431 -13.87 0.22 -1.27
C TYR A 431 -13.95 1.72 -1.05
N GLY A 432 -14.58 2.15 0.06
CA GLY A 432 -14.92 3.55 0.35
C GLY A 432 -16.37 3.95 0.02
N ALA A 433 -17.19 3.04 -0.51
CA ALA A 433 -18.59 3.30 -0.86
C ALA A 433 -19.45 3.69 0.35
N GLU A 434 -19.15 3.15 1.52
CA GLU A 434 -19.84 3.42 2.80
C GLU A 434 -19.54 4.82 3.36
N HIS A 435 -18.58 5.53 2.81
CA HIS A 435 -18.11 6.81 3.35
C HIS A 435 -18.67 8.04 2.64
N SER A 436 -19.16 7.90 1.41
CA SER A 436 -19.63 9.03 0.60
C SER A 436 -20.83 8.65 -0.29
N ASN A 437 -21.48 9.65 -0.89
CA ASN A 437 -22.56 9.40 -1.85
C ASN A 437 -22.08 8.79 -3.19
N LEU A 438 -20.76 8.60 -3.38
CA LEU A 438 -20.25 7.77 -4.48
C LEU A 438 -20.75 6.33 -4.37
N GLY A 439 -20.97 5.82 -3.17
CA GLY A 439 -21.50 4.47 -2.95
C GLY A 439 -22.90 4.28 -3.54
N SER A 440 -23.80 5.24 -3.33
CA SER A 440 -25.14 5.19 -3.96
C SER A 440 -25.07 5.32 -5.48
N MET A 441 -24.18 6.18 -5.99
CA MET A 441 -23.97 6.31 -7.43
C MET A 441 -23.43 5.02 -8.06
N LEU A 442 -22.47 4.34 -7.40
CA LEU A 442 -21.98 3.04 -7.84
C LEU A 442 -23.10 1.99 -7.84
N SER A 443 -23.95 1.97 -6.81
CA SER A 443 -25.09 1.05 -6.73
C SER A 443 -26.09 1.25 -7.87
N ASP A 444 -26.37 2.49 -8.23
CA ASP A 444 -27.24 2.84 -9.36
C ASP A 444 -26.62 2.41 -10.69
N VAL A 445 -25.33 2.63 -10.88
CA VAL A 445 -24.59 2.21 -12.10
C VAL A 445 -24.59 0.68 -12.19
N ALA A 446 -24.27 -0.01 -11.11
CA ALA A 446 -24.27 -1.48 -11.06
C ALA A 446 -25.67 -2.04 -11.42
N THR A 447 -26.71 -1.52 -10.79
CA THR A 447 -28.11 -1.91 -11.09
C THR A 447 -28.44 -1.69 -12.56
N ALA A 448 -28.06 -0.54 -13.12
CA ALA A 448 -28.30 -0.22 -14.53
C ALA A 448 -27.57 -1.17 -15.51
N GLN A 449 -26.47 -1.80 -15.07
CA GLN A 449 -25.70 -2.77 -15.84
C GLN A 449 -26.08 -4.23 -15.52
N GLY A 450 -27.02 -4.47 -14.61
CA GLY A 450 -27.39 -5.82 -14.16
C GLY A 450 -26.33 -6.47 -13.25
N LEU A 451 -25.51 -5.65 -12.60
CA LEU A 451 -24.49 -6.07 -11.65
C LEU A 451 -24.98 -5.93 -10.21
N LYS A 452 -24.31 -6.59 -9.28
CA LYS A 452 -24.60 -6.54 -7.84
C LYS A 452 -23.42 -5.92 -7.09
N VAL A 453 -23.66 -4.82 -6.38
CA VAL A 453 -22.70 -4.30 -5.39
C VAL A 453 -22.87 -5.07 -4.09
N VAL A 454 -21.75 -5.50 -3.53
CA VAL A 454 -21.68 -6.20 -2.24
C VAL A 454 -20.76 -5.43 -1.29
N PRO A 455 -20.96 -5.54 0.03
CA PRO A 455 -19.99 -5.05 1.02
C PRO A 455 -18.63 -5.72 0.83
N ASP A 456 -17.59 -5.12 1.41
CA ASP A 456 -16.27 -5.74 1.47
C ASP A 456 -16.37 -7.17 2.03
N PRO A 457 -15.99 -8.20 1.26
CA PRO A 457 -16.07 -9.59 1.70
C PRO A 457 -14.98 -9.99 2.69
N MET A 458 -13.95 -9.14 2.85
CA MET A 458 -12.78 -9.40 3.71
C MET A 458 -12.41 -8.15 4.51
N PRO A 459 -13.30 -7.62 5.37
CA PRO A 459 -13.08 -6.34 6.06
C PRO A 459 -11.84 -6.36 6.98
N ASP A 460 -11.43 -7.53 7.46
CA ASP A 460 -10.24 -7.69 8.28
C ASP A 460 -8.93 -7.44 7.49
N GLU A 461 -8.97 -7.55 6.15
CA GLU A 461 -7.82 -7.25 5.27
C GLU A 461 -7.58 -5.75 5.10
N LYS A 462 -8.54 -4.92 5.50
CA LYS A 462 -8.43 -3.45 5.46
C LYS A 462 -8.05 -2.88 4.09
N THR A 463 -8.52 -3.51 3.02
CA THR A 463 -8.18 -3.20 1.62
C THR A 463 -8.41 -1.73 1.26
N PHE A 464 -9.43 -1.09 1.85
CA PHE A 464 -9.68 0.35 1.70
C PHE A 464 -8.46 1.23 2.00
N TYR A 465 -7.56 0.82 2.90
CA TYR A 465 -6.41 1.62 3.33
C TYR A 465 -5.13 1.36 2.50
N ARG A 466 -5.18 0.43 1.55
CA ARG A 466 -4.00 -0.24 1.01
C ARG A 466 -3.62 0.16 -0.41
N SER A 467 -4.37 1.05 -1.09
CA SER A 467 -4.09 1.49 -2.45
C SER A 467 -4.16 3.01 -2.58
N ASP A 468 -3.84 3.51 -3.76
CA ASP A 468 -3.66 4.93 -4.11
C ASP A 468 -4.86 5.83 -3.76
N HIS A 469 -6.10 5.32 -3.85
CA HIS A 469 -7.31 6.08 -3.53
C HIS A 469 -7.32 6.61 -2.10
N TYR A 470 -6.71 5.88 -1.16
CA TYR A 470 -6.67 6.31 0.24
C TYR A 470 -5.87 7.60 0.44
N LEU A 471 -4.88 7.87 -0.41
CA LEU A 471 -4.12 9.13 -0.37
C LEU A 471 -5.01 10.33 -0.73
N PHE A 472 -5.98 10.16 -1.63
CA PHE A 472 -7.02 11.16 -1.93
C PHE A 472 -7.97 11.33 -0.75
N VAL A 473 -8.41 10.23 -0.12
CA VAL A 473 -9.22 10.25 1.11
C VAL A 473 -8.53 11.05 2.21
N LYS A 474 -7.23 10.84 2.41
CA LYS A 474 -6.41 11.63 3.37
C LYS A 474 -6.45 13.13 3.08
N LYS A 475 -6.70 13.55 1.86
CA LYS A 475 -6.85 14.96 1.45
C LYS A 475 -8.33 15.42 1.38
N GLY A 476 -9.26 14.65 1.95
CA GLY A 476 -10.68 15.00 2.00
C GLY A 476 -11.41 14.85 0.66
N VAL A 477 -10.84 14.12 -0.30
CA VAL A 477 -11.48 13.82 -1.58
C VAL A 477 -12.21 12.49 -1.48
N PRO A 478 -13.53 12.43 -1.72
CA PRO A 478 -14.25 11.16 -1.85
C PRO A 478 -13.62 10.27 -2.92
N ALA A 479 -13.35 9.01 -2.58
CA ALA A 479 -12.67 8.10 -3.48
C ALA A 479 -13.28 6.69 -3.37
N LEU A 480 -13.19 5.95 -4.48
CA LEU A 480 -13.52 4.53 -4.57
C LEU A 480 -12.37 3.77 -5.21
N MET A 481 -12.01 2.63 -4.65
CA MET A 481 -11.32 1.59 -5.40
C MET A 481 -12.36 0.55 -5.83
N LEU A 482 -12.36 0.22 -7.13
CA LEU A 482 -13.31 -0.69 -7.72
C LEU A 482 -12.70 -2.06 -7.92
N LEU A 483 -13.40 -3.10 -7.48
CA LEU A 483 -13.02 -4.48 -7.69
C LEU A 483 -14.20 -5.29 -8.19
N GLY A 484 -13.98 -6.09 -9.24
CA GLY A 484 -15.00 -6.94 -9.87
C GLY A 484 -14.71 -8.42 -9.72
N ALA A 485 -15.77 -9.23 -9.71
CA ALA A 485 -15.67 -10.68 -9.77
C ALA A 485 -16.76 -11.30 -10.63
N PRO A 486 -16.50 -12.43 -11.30
CA PRO A 486 -17.49 -13.12 -12.14
C PRO A 486 -18.56 -13.82 -11.30
N GLU A 487 -18.22 -14.27 -10.11
CA GLU A 487 -19.11 -14.95 -9.20
C GLU A 487 -20.00 -13.97 -8.44
N GLY A 488 -21.29 -14.29 -8.35
CA GLY A 488 -22.23 -13.52 -7.53
C GLY A 488 -22.16 -13.83 -6.05
N GLU A 489 -21.41 -14.86 -5.64
CA GLU A 489 -21.30 -15.34 -4.26
C GLU A 489 -20.00 -14.88 -3.61
N THR A 490 -20.13 -14.28 -2.43
CA THR A 490 -18.99 -13.74 -1.67
C THR A 490 -17.95 -14.81 -1.33
N SER A 491 -18.37 -16.04 -1.01
CA SER A 491 -17.46 -17.16 -0.68
C SER A 491 -16.54 -17.52 -1.85
N ALA A 492 -17.09 -17.63 -3.06
CA ALA A 492 -16.31 -17.94 -4.26
C ALA A 492 -15.30 -16.82 -4.58
N TRP A 493 -15.70 -15.58 -4.40
CA TRP A 493 -14.79 -14.45 -4.54
C TRP A 493 -13.63 -14.54 -3.53
N VAL A 494 -13.92 -14.69 -2.25
CA VAL A 494 -12.91 -14.79 -1.19
C VAL A 494 -11.90 -15.90 -1.48
N GLU A 495 -12.37 -17.06 -1.91
CA GLU A 495 -11.46 -18.19 -2.27
C GLU A 495 -10.56 -17.84 -3.47
N ARG A 496 -11.05 -17.10 -4.47
CA ARG A 496 -10.24 -16.66 -5.60
C ARG A 496 -9.18 -15.65 -5.19
N VAL A 497 -9.55 -14.64 -4.39
CA VAL A 497 -8.60 -13.65 -3.88
C VAL A 497 -7.50 -14.34 -3.08
N LYS A 498 -7.86 -15.19 -2.12
CA LYS A 498 -6.88 -15.93 -1.30
C LYS A 498 -5.96 -16.83 -2.13
N LYS A 499 -6.50 -17.44 -3.19
CA LYS A 499 -5.68 -18.24 -4.09
C LYS A 499 -4.68 -17.36 -4.83
N TRP A 500 -5.13 -16.26 -5.41
CA TRP A 500 -4.30 -15.32 -6.16
C TRP A 500 -3.22 -14.69 -5.26
N GLU A 501 -3.57 -14.21 -4.07
CA GLU A 501 -2.62 -13.70 -3.08
C GLU A 501 -1.51 -14.70 -2.75
N LYS A 502 -1.87 -15.98 -2.67
CA LYS A 502 -0.91 -17.04 -2.33
C LYS A 502 0.02 -17.40 -3.50
N THR A 503 -0.45 -17.29 -4.75
CA THR A 503 0.25 -17.85 -5.92
C THR A 503 0.90 -16.80 -6.82
N ASP A 504 0.29 -15.62 -6.94
CA ASP A 504 0.64 -14.67 -8.00
C ASP A 504 0.92 -13.26 -7.48
N TYR A 505 0.21 -12.84 -6.43
CA TYR A 505 0.35 -11.49 -5.87
C TYR A 505 1.78 -11.21 -5.44
N HIS A 506 2.35 -10.14 -5.99
CA HIS A 506 3.74 -9.73 -5.76
C HIS A 506 4.79 -10.82 -6.10
N GLN A 507 4.44 -11.72 -7.04
CA GLN A 507 5.32 -12.80 -7.48
C GLN A 507 5.63 -12.70 -8.98
N PRO A 508 6.75 -13.29 -9.44
CA PRO A 508 7.05 -13.40 -10.87
C PRO A 508 6.01 -14.19 -11.67
N THR A 509 5.11 -14.89 -11.00
CA THR A 509 4.01 -15.67 -11.59
C THR A 509 2.78 -14.85 -11.94
N ASP A 510 2.75 -13.54 -11.58
CA ASP A 510 1.73 -12.63 -12.07
C ASP A 510 1.98 -12.25 -13.53
N ILE A 511 1.57 -13.14 -14.42
CA ILE A 511 1.69 -13.05 -15.88
C ILE A 511 0.35 -13.30 -16.54
N ILE A 512 0.20 -12.84 -17.78
CA ILE A 512 -0.98 -13.17 -18.60
C ILE A 512 -1.05 -14.69 -18.79
N ARG A 513 -2.24 -15.26 -18.53
CA ARG A 513 -2.50 -16.68 -18.71
C ARG A 513 -3.46 -16.92 -19.86
N PRO A 514 -3.37 -18.06 -20.56
CA PRO A 514 -4.24 -18.37 -21.70
C PRO A 514 -5.73 -18.46 -21.36
N ASP A 515 -6.06 -18.73 -20.09
CA ASP A 515 -7.42 -18.87 -19.58
C ASP A 515 -8.04 -17.54 -19.10
N TRP A 516 -7.35 -16.42 -19.22
CA TRP A 516 -7.88 -15.11 -18.89
C TRP A 516 -9.09 -14.77 -19.78
N ASN A 517 -10.18 -14.41 -19.15
CA ASN A 517 -11.37 -13.89 -19.81
C ASN A 517 -11.38 -12.36 -19.74
N TRP A 518 -11.15 -11.74 -20.86
CA TRP A 518 -11.02 -10.28 -20.96
C TRP A 518 -12.35 -9.52 -20.92
N GLU A 519 -13.49 -10.22 -20.93
CA GLU A 519 -14.79 -9.57 -20.81
C GLU A 519 -14.99 -8.97 -19.40
N GLY A 520 -14.43 -9.58 -18.36
CA GLY A 520 -14.47 -9.02 -17.01
C GLY A 520 -13.82 -7.65 -16.92
N PRO A 521 -12.52 -7.50 -17.28
CA PRO A 521 -11.85 -6.20 -17.34
C PRO A 521 -12.57 -5.18 -18.23
N ARG A 522 -13.12 -5.62 -19.38
CA ARG A 522 -13.95 -4.74 -20.22
C ARG A 522 -15.17 -4.22 -19.46
N MET A 523 -15.85 -5.07 -18.71
CA MET A 523 -17.00 -4.66 -17.89
C MET A 523 -16.61 -3.71 -16.77
N MET A 524 -15.43 -3.89 -16.15
CA MET A 524 -14.88 -2.94 -15.19
C MET A 524 -14.64 -1.58 -15.81
N ALA A 525 -14.02 -1.53 -16.99
CA ALA A 525 -13.84 -0.29 -17.73
C ALA A 525 -15.19 0.37 -18.14
N VAL A 526 -16.21 -0.42 -18.53
CA VAL A 526 -17.57 0.10 -18.79
C VAL A 526 -18.17 0.71 -17.52
N THR A 527 -18.01 0.05 -16.37
CA THR A 527 -18.47 0.61 -15.08
C THR A 527 -17.77 1.94 -14.79
N GLY A 528 -16.46 2.02 -15.02
CA GLY A 528 -15.67 3.24 -14.89
C GLY A 528 -16.15 4.37 -15.81
N VAL A 529 -16.46 4.06 -17.08
CA VAL A 529 -17.02 5.04 -18.04
C VAL A 529 -18.33 5.61 -17.52
N VAL A 530 -19.28 4.75 -17.13
CA VAL A 530 -20.62 5.19 -16.72
C VAL A 530 -20.57 5.95 -15.39
N LEU A 531 -19.85 5.42 -14.39
CA LEU A 531 -19.73 6.08 -13.10
C LEU A 531 -19.00 7.42 -13.21
N GLY A 532 -17.87 7.44 -13.92
CA GLY A 532 -17.12 8.66 -14.15
C GLY A 532 -17.91 9.73 -14.88
N LEU A 533 -18.67 9.34 -15.92
CA LEU A 533 -19.55 10.25 -16.66
C LEU A 533 -20.66 10.82 -15.76
N ARG A 534 -21.29 9.99 -14.93
CA ARG A 534 -22.31 10.46 -13.98
C ARG A 534 -21.71 11.45 -12.98
N VAL A 535 -20.56 11.12 -12.37
CA VAL A 535 -19.87 12.04 -11.45
C VAL A 535 -19.46 13.34 -12.15
N ALA A 536 -19.03 13.25 -13.40
CA ALA A 536 -18.66 14.45 -14.17
C ALA A 536 -19.85 15.35 -14.52
N ASN A 537 -21.07 14.82 -14.58
CA ASN A 537 -22.26 15.54 -15.07
C ASN A 537 -23.22 16.02 -13.97
N ILE A 538 -23.10 15.53 -12.73
CA ILE A 538 -23.94 16.03 -11.61
C ILE A 538 -23.59 17.48 -11.28
N GLU A 539 -24.59 18.24 -10.78
CA GLU A 539 -24.41 19.68 -10.47
C GLU A 539 -23.44 19.89 -9.30
N GLN A 540 -23.57 19.12 -8.25
CA GLN A 540 -22.74 19.23 -7.05
C GLN A 540 -21.67 18.14 -7.02
N MET A 541 -20.50 18.45 -6.50
CA MET A 541 -19.47 17.43 -6.24
C MET A 541 -19.97 16.36 -5.27
N PRO A 542 -19.54 15.09 -5.44
CA PRO A 542 -19.76 14.07 -4.42
C PRO A 542 -19.33 14.55 -3.03
N ALA A 543 -20.07 14.14 -2.00
CA ALA A 543 -19.85 14.55 -0.63
C ALA A 543 -19.72 13.36 0.31
N TRP A 544 -18.96 13.55 1.37
CA TRP A 544 -18.90 12.61 2.48
C TRP A 544 -20.26 12.48 3.18
N LEU A 545 -20.58 11.29 3.64
CA LEU A 545 -21.71 11.08 4.56
C LEU A 545 -21.37 11.72 5.91
N SER A 546 -22.38 12.25 6.60
CA SER A 546 -22.21 12.87 7.93
C SER A 546 -21.68 11.89 8.98
N THR A 547 -21.89 10.59 8.78
CA THR A 547 -21.41 9.50 9.62
C THR A 547 -19.97 9.07 9.32
N SER A 548 -19.39 9.53 8.21
CA SER A 548 -18.06 9.13 7.81
C SER A 548 -16.98 9.77 8.69
N PRO A 549 -16.00 9.01 9.17
CA PRO A 549 -14.85 9.58 9.88
C PRO A 549 -13.97 10.44 8.97
N PHE A 550 -14.12 10.31 7.65
CA PHE A 550 -13.38 11.08 6.64
C PHE A 550 -14.12 12.34 6.18
N ASN A 551 -15.25 12.69 6.81
CA ASN A 551 -16.01 13.90 6.49
C ASN A 551 -15.24 15.15 6.87
N ARG A 552 -14.46 15.68 5.93
CA ARG A 552 -13.60 16.85 6.09
C ARG A 552 -13.39 17.59 4.77
N GLU A 553 -12.88 18.81 4.87
CA GLU A 553 -12.69 19.69 3.71
C GLU A 553 -11.65 19.14 2.73
N ARG A 554 -11.94 19.25 1.44
CA ARG A 554 -10.98 18.89 0.37
C ARG A 554 -9.72 19.76 0.45
N GLY A 555 -8.58 19.12 0.31
CA GLY A 555 -7.27 19.77 0.40
C GLY A 555 -6.83 20.03 1.84
N THR A 556 -7.45 19.39 2.81
CA THR A 556 -7.02 19.44 4.21
C THR A 556 -5.60 18.89 4.38
N ASN A 557 -4.86 19.44 5.35
CA ASN A 557 -3.60 18.90 5.84
C ASN A 557 -3.73 18.27 7.24
N GLU A 558 -4.95 18.21 7.77
CA GLU A 558 -5.19 17.50 9.03
C GLU A 558 -4.85 16.02 8.88
N PRO A 559 -4.29 15.39 9.91
CA PRO A 559 -4.05 13.95 9.90
C PRO A 559 -5.35 13.18 9.63
N ALA A 560 -5.27 12.12 8.83
CA ALA A 560 -6.40 11.22 8.66
C ALA A 560 -6.79 10.59 10.01
N PRO A 561 -8.06 10.19 10.18
CA PRO A 561 -8.43 9.34 11.29
C PRO A 561 -7.50 8.13 11.34
N PRO A 562 -7.19 7.61 12.54
CA PRO A 562 -6.39 6.38 12.66
C PRO A 562 -7.13 5.24 11.95
N GLU A 563 -6.37 4.37 11.33
CA GLU A 563 -6.89 3.12 10.77
C GLU A 563 -7.45 2.27 11.92
N PRO A 564 -8.65 1.68 11.76
CA PRO A 564 -9.32 0.93 12.80
C PRO A 564 -8.60 -0.34 13.25
#